data_e2beae8c3b3beac566a5f5882e32612f
#
_entry.id   e2beae8c3b3beac566a5f5882e32612f
#
_cell.length_a   1.000
_cell.length_b   1.000
_cell.length_c   1.000
_cell.angle_alpha   90.00
_cell.angle_beta   90.00
_cell.angle_gamma   90.00
#
_symmetry.space_group_name_H-M   'P 1'
#
loop_
_entity.id
_entity.type
_entity.pdbx_description
1 polymer ?
#
loop_
_entity_poly.entity_id
_entity_poly.type
_entity_poly.pdbx_seq_one_letter_code
_entity_poly.pdbx_strand_id
1 'polypeptide(L)'
;YKIDRIPSDEEVFQTIRESGRMIRIGDREIPPSKLDTEFFTIYWYSFKSEMSDGWHIDGRIVAKNGYLTVKKDFVGMPEAIEKVKKDYYIQVDMDEKLLDGKPQPPAFHEHMKLVLPSEDSQKPDAEAPQAEDAPIEVVGTWTDDTHTSCTWIVKADSFWKYTLKEYNYKPKDSNVKFSGWYNVRNSHEQGDNVNSWEAYPESGIQFTGRGIGRGGETLTIELENRYQKEGILTLNKFDESTGRGMEKINFAVSKNGVEEETVTTDKYGIAQLHIPLQDENKQNRTATETYLLRETNLPTGYVDTGDIQIT
;
A
#
# COMPACT_ATOMS: atom_id res chain seq x y z
N TYR A 1 44.29 4.18 3.10
CA TYR A 1 43.42 4.52 1.96
C TYR A 1 41.98 4.51 2.47
N LYS A 2 41.34 5.69 2.59
CA LYS A 2 39.89 5.78 2.79
C LYS A 2 39.23 5.49 1.45
N ILE A 3 38.48 4.43 1.34
CA ILE A 3 37.56 4.21 0.22
C ILE A 3 36.30 5.02 0.56
N ASP A 4 36.16 6.18 -0.04
CA ASP A 4 35.05 7.09 0.24
C ASP A 4 33.71 6.56 -0.29
N ARG A 5 33.71 5.61 -1.23
CA ARG A 5 32.54 4.90 -1.72
C ARG A 5 32.89 3.60 -2.44
N ILE A 6 32.00 2.65 -2.47
CA ILE A 6 32.14 1.45 -3.31
C ILE A 6 31.84 1.86 -4.76
N PRO A 7 32.73 1.61 -5.72
CA PRO A 7 32.49 1.95 -7.12
C PRO A 7 31.31 1.11 -7.67
N SER A 8 30.50 1.72 -8.53
CA SER A 8 29.44 1.00 -9.24
C SER A 8 30.02 -0.04 -10.22
N ASP A 9 29.20 -1.03 -10.59
CA ASP A 9 29.60 -2.06 -11.56
C ASP A 9 29.99 -1.47 -12.91
N GLU A 10 29.36 -0.39 -13.34
CA GLU A 10 29.70 0.34 -14.55
C GLU A 10 31.10 0.98 -14.43
N GLU A 11 31.39 1.61 -13.30
CA GLU A 11 32.73 2.23 -13.07
C GLU A 11 33.85 1.18 -13.06
N VAL A 12 33.59 0.03 -12.42
CA VAL A 12 34.52 -1.11 -12.44
C VAL A 12 34.73 -1.62 -13.85
N PHE A 13 33.68 -1.79 -14.61
CA PHE A 13 33.72 -2.25 -16.00
C PHE A 13 34.51 -1.28 -16.90
N GLN A 14 34.24 0.02 -16.80
CA GLN A 14 34.95 1.03 -17.56
C GLN A 14 36.47 1.06 -17.22
N THR A 15 36.78 0.97 -15.95
CA THR A 15 38.20 0.90 -15.51
C THR A 15 38.93 -0.31 -16.11
N ILE A 16 38.30 -1.47 -16.14
CA ILE A 16 38.86 -2.70 -16.73
C ILE A 16 39.03 -2.53 -18.25
N ARG A 17 38.00 -1.96 -18.91
CA ARG A 17 38.02 -1.70 -20.35
C ARG A 17 39.14 -0.74 -20.75
N GLU A 18 39.29 0.35 -20.02
CA GLU A 18 40.34 1.36 -20.24
C GLU A 18 41.73 0.84 -19.97
N SER A 19 41.86 -0.15 -19.07
CA SER A 19 43.14 -0.82 -18.80
C SER A 19 43.66 -1.67 -19.97
N GLY A 20 42.84 -1.85 -21.02
CA GLY A 20 43.19 -2.67 -22.19
C GLY A 20 43.23 -4.18 -21.92
N ARG A 21 42.67 -4.64 -20.80
CA ARG A 21 42.65 -6.09 -20.49
C ARG A 21 41.70 -6.81 -21.43
N MET A 22 42.19 -7.90 -21.99
CA MET A 22 41.41 -8.77 -22.91
C MET A 22 40.98 -10.04 -22.19
N ILE A 23 39.83 -10.58 -22.59
CA ILE A 23 39.33 -11.90 -22.17
C ILE A 23 40.01 -12.93 -23.07
N ARG A 24 40.71 -13.90 -22.48
CA ARG A 24 41.36 -14.99 -23.24
C ARG A 24 40.51 -16.26 -23.15
N ILE A 25 40.13 -16.80 -24.31
CA ILE A 25 39.43 -18.06 -24.44
C ILE A 25 40.21 -18.92 -25.44
N GLY A 26 41.04 -19.83 -24.90
CA GLY A 26 42.02 -20.56 -25.74
C GLY A 26 43.00 -19.57 -26.40
N ASP A 27 43.11 -19.67 -27.71
CA ASP A 27 43.99 -18.78 -28.53
C ASP A 27 43.31 -17.45 -28.95
N ARG A 28 42.11 -17.19 -28.48
CA ARG A 28 41.36 -15.98 -28.85
C ARG A 28 41.38 -14.96 -27.73
N GLU A 29 41.58 -13.72 -28.12
CA GLU A 29 41.49 -12.57 -27.24
C GLU A 29 40.21 -11.78 -27.62
N ILE A 30 39.32 -11.52 -26.63
CA ILE A 30 38.08 -10.80 -26.80
C ILE A 30 38.09 -9.59 -25.86
N PRO A 31 37.77 -8.38 -26.30
CA PRO A 31 37.69 -7.23 -25.40
C PRO A 31 36.56 -7.42 -24.36
N PRO A 32 36.68 -6.78 -23.18
CA PRO A 32 35.58 -6.67 -22.26
C PRO A 32 34.31 -6.19 -22.97
N SER A 33 33.19 -6.85 -22.70
CA SER A 33 31.93 -6.54 -23.37
C SER A 33 30.82 -6.33 -22.38
N LYS A 34 29.84 -5.55 -22.78
CA LYS A 34 28.64 -5.24 -22.02
C LYS A 34 27.44 -5.60 -22.88
N LEU A 35 26.50 -6.30 -22.29
CA LEU A 35 25.19 -6.57 -22.89
C LEU A 35 24.13 -5.91 -22.03
N ASP A 36 23.49 -4.89 -22.56
CA ASP A 36 22.31 -4.27 -21.96
C ASP A 36 21.05 -4.92 -22.48
N THR A 37 20.26 -5.45 -21.59
CA THR A 37 18.89 -5.93 -21.86
C THR A 37 17.87 -5.01 -21.17
N GLU A 38 16.61 -5.24 -21.41
CA GLU A 38 15.54 -4.54 -20.69
C GLU A 38 15.62 -4.77 -19.17
N PHE A 39 16.08 -5.96 -18.76
CA PHE A 39 15.96 -6.45 -17.40
C PHE A 39 17.27 -6.45 -16.60
N PHE A 40 18.39 -6.58 -17.27
CA PHE A 40 19.70 -6.64 -16.63
C PHE A 40 20.81 -6.18 -17.56
N THR A 41 21.94 -5.84 -16.96
CA THR A 41 23.18 -5.60 -17.66
C THR A 41 24.16 -6.74 -17.34
N ILE A 42 24.74 -7.37 -18.36
CA ILE A 42 25.77 -8.37 -18.18
C ILE A 42 27.09 -7.73 -18.56
N TYR A 43 28.04 -7.76 -17.64
CA TYR A 43 29.42 -7.33 -17.86
C TYR A 43 30.29 -8.57 -17.95
N TRP A 44 31.06 -8.68 -19.02
CA TRP A 44 32.05 -9.74 -19.22
C TRP A 44 33.45 -9.13 -19.20
N TYR A 45 34.29 -9.63 -18.28
CA TYR A 45 35.67 -9.21 -18.16
C TYR A 45 36.54 -10.35 -17.59
N SER A 46 37.87 -10.22 -17.74
CA SER A 46 38.80 -11.15 -17.10
C SER A 46 39.54 -10.48 -15.95
N PHE A 47 39.77 -11.25 -14.91
CA PHE A 47 40.63 -10.80 -13.80
C PHE A 47 41.62 -11.89 -13.44
N LYS A 48 42.78 -11.48 -12.86
CA LYS A 48 43.75 -12.39 -12.32
C LYS A 48 43.41 -12.64 -10.85
N SER A 49 43.21 -13.87 -10.49
CA SER A 49 43.00 -14.25 -9.09
C SER A 49 44.34 -14.20 -8.33
N GLU A 50 44.33 -13.58 -7.17
CA GLU A 50 45.50 -13.61 -6.25
C GLU A 50 45.68 -15.02 -5.62
N MET A 51 44.63 -15.84 -5.66
CA MET A 51 44.61 -17.17 -5.06
C MET A 51 44.97 -18.29 -6.02
N SER A 52 45.08 -18.03 -7.31
CA SER A 52 45.47 -18.98 -8.34
C SER A 52 46.26 -18.29 -9.44
N ASP A 53 47.23 -18.97 -10.02
CA ASP A 53 48.04 -18.43 -11.15
C ASP A 53 47.26 -18.31 -12.47
N GLY A 54 45.96 -18.54 -12.42
CA GLY A 54 45.07 -18.56 -13.59
C GLY A 54 44.33 -17.25 -13.82
N TRP A 55 44.02 -16.99 -15.10
CA TRP A 55 43.07 -15.98 -15.50
C TRP A 55 41.65 -16.55 -15.43
N HIS A 56 40.77 -15.80 -14.81
CA HIS A 56 39.36 -16.14 -14.70
C HIS A 56 38.53 -15.20 -15.58
N ILE A 57 37.50 -15.75 -16.20
CA ILE A 57 36.47 -14.97 -16.88
C ILE A 57 35.32 -14.80 -15.88
N ASP A 58 34.97 -13.57 -15.61
CA ASP A 58 33.82 -13.24 -14.80
C ASP A 58 32.71 -12.67 -15.66
N GLY A 59 31.48 -13.15 -15.43
CA GLY A 59 30.26 -12.61 -16.01
C GLY A 59 29.43 -12.04 -14.89
N ARG A 60 29.44 -10.73 -14.71
CA ARG A 60 28.65 -10.09 -13.68
C ARG A 60 27.29 -9.66 -14.23
N ILE A 61 26.24 -10.21 -13.68
CA ILE A 61 24.86 -9.84 -14.02
C ILE A 61 24.36 -8.84 -12.98
N VAL A 62 24.03 -7.66 -13.44
CA VAL A 62 23.46 -6.59 -12.61
C VAL A 62 22.01 -6.39 -13.01
N ALA A 63 21.10 -6.71 -12.11
CA ALA A 63 19.69 -6.47 -12.36
C ALA A 63 19.43 -4.96 -12.46
N LYS A 64 18.65 -4.56 -13.46
CA LYS A 64 18.11 -3.20 -13.52
C LYS A 64 17.05 -3.05 -12.46
N ASN A 65 16.89 -1.82 -11.96
CA ASN A 65 15.90 -1.52 -10.95
C ASN A 65 14.50 -1.81 -11.45
N GLY A 66 13.65 -2.36 -10.60
CA GLY A 66 12.24 -2.47 -10.83
C GLY A 66 11.49 -1.19 -10.43
N TYR A 67 10.19 -1.22 -10.63
CA TYR A 67 9.31 -0.11 -10.29
C TYR A 67 8.21 -0.58 -9.33
N LEU A 68 7.92 0.26 -8.34
CA LEU A 68 6.73 0.18 -7.52
C LEU A 68 5.72 1.17 -8.08
N THR A 69 4.55 0.68 -8.50
CA THR A 69 3.40 1.51 -8.86
C THR A 69 2.41 1.48 -7.71
N VAL A 70 2.12 2.63 -7.14
CA VAL A 70 1.07 2.78 -6.12
C VAL A 70 -0.09 3.51 -6.76
N LYS A 71 -1.28 2.90 -6.71
CA LYS A 71 -2.52 3.51 -7.19
C LYS A 71 -3.43 3.76 -6.01
N LYS A 72 -4.03 4.92 -5.97
CA LYS A 72 -4.95 5.33 -4.92
C LYS A 72 -6.26 5.81 -5.50
N ASP A 73 -7.35 5.22 -5.01
CA ASP A 73 -8.70 5.62 -5.31
C ASP A 73 -9.40 6.13 -4.05
N PHE A 74 -10.04 7.30 -4.16
CA PHE A 74 -10.92 7.87 -3.16
C PHE A 74 -12.36 7.74 -3.65
N VAL A 75 -13.20 7.01 -2.91
CA VAL A 75 -14.56 6.67 -3.34
C VAL A 75 -15.58 7.18 -2.32
N GLY A 76 -16.70 7.70 -2.79
CA GLY A 76 -17.84 8.08 -1.95
C GLY A 76 -18.00 9.60 -1.83
N MET A 77 -18.22 10.10 -0.61
CA MET A 77 -18.59 11.48 -0.34
C MET A 77 -17.54 12.51 -0.79
N PRO A 78 -17.83 13.37 -1.79
CA PRO A 78 -16.85 14.34 -2.30
C PRO A 78 -16.33 15.29 -1.22
N GLU A 79 -17.20 15.74 -0.31
CA GLU A 79 -16.81 16.68 0.77
C GLU A 79 -15.83 16.05 1.76
N ALA A 80 -15.97 14.76 2.05
CA ALA A 80 -15.05 14.03 2.92
C ALA A 80 -13.72 13.79 2.21
N ILE A 81 -13.76 13.43 0.93
CA ILE A 81 -12.59 13.22 0.08
C ILE A 81 -11.76 14.51 0.01
N GLU A 82 -12.36 15.66 -0.28
CA GLU A 82 -11.66 16.93 -0.37
C GLU A 82 -11.03 17.36 0.96
N LYS A 83 -11.64 17.05 2.09
CA LYS A 83 -11.06 17.30 3.41
C LYS A 83 -9.84 16.42 3.68
N VAL A 84 -9.92 15.14 3.32
CA VAL A 84 -8.82 14.18 3.52
C VAL A 84 -7.64 14.50 2.61
N LYS A 85 -7.88 14.78 1.35
CA LYS A 85 -6.83 15.05 0.34
C LYS A 85 -5.86 16.16 0.75
N LYS A 86 -6.28 17.13 1.56
CA LYS A 86 -5.45 18.28 1.98
C LYS A 86 -4.17 17.88 2.70
N ASP A 87 -4.24 16.85 3.53
CA ASP A 87 -3.13 16.43 4.39
C ASP A 87 -2.70 14.98 4.13
N TYR A 88 -3.31 14.32 3.14
CA TYR A 88 -3.07 12.93 2.81
C TYR A 88 -1.68 12.71 2.21
N TYR A 89 -1.01 11.67 2.66
CA TYR A 89 0.19 11.17 2.02
C TYR A 89 0.39 9.68 2.34
N ILE A 90 1.24 9.03 1.55
CA ILE A 90 1.69 7.66 1.78
C ILE A 90 3.18 7.70 2.07
N GLN A 91 3.60 7.03 3.12
CA GLN A 91 5.01 6.81 3.41
C GLN A 91 5.41 5.41 2.96
N VAL A 92 6.55 5.31 2.28
CA VAL A 92 7.15 4.04 1.90
C VAL A 92 8.54 3.99 2.53
N ASP A 93 8.71 3.10 3.48
CA ASP A 93 9.97 2.88 4.18
C ASP A 93 10.62 1.59 3.70
N MET A 94 11.92 1.61 3.52
CA MET A 94 12.73 0.46 3.20
C MET A 94 13.37 -0.05 4.48
N ASP A 95 12.93 -1.22 4.96
CA ASP A 95 13.29 -1.73 6.28
C ASP A 95 14.57 -2.57 6.25
N GLU A 96 14.62 -3.58 5.38
CA GLU A 96 15.69 -4.57 5.42
C GLU A 96 15.90 -5.27 4.06
N LYS A 97 17.17 -5.58 3.74
CA LYS A 97 17.52 -6.40 2.60
C LYS A 97 17.36 -7.89 2.94
N LEU A 98 16.66 -8.64 2.08
CA LEU A 98 16.33 -10.04 2.31
C LEU A 98 17.45 -11.03 1.96
N LEU A 99 18.43 -10.64 1.13
CA LEU A 99 19.51 -11.50 0.71
C LEU A 99 20.75 -11.30 1.57
N ASP A 100 21.32 -12.42 2.04
CA ASP A 100 22.63 -12.57 2.69
C ASP A 100 22.76 -12.03 4.12
N GLY A 101 21.68 -11.57 4.77
CA GLY A 101 21.72 -11.14 6.18
C GLY A 101 22.70 -10.00 6.48
N LYS A 102 23.25 -9.35 5.44
CA LYS A 102 24.14 -8.20 5.56
C LYS A 102 23.43 -6.96 5.03
N PRO A 103 23.29 -5.92 5.85
CA PRO A 103 22.82 -4.64 5.37
C PRO A 103 23.78 -4.14 4.29
N GLN A 104 23.26 -3.87 3.10
CA GLN A 104 24.00 -3.15 2.07
C GLN A 104 23.42 -1.75 1.99
N PRO A 105 24.24 -0.72 1.71
CA PRO A 105 23.72 0.63 1.54
C PRO A 105 22.67 0.62 0.44
N PRO A 106 21.49 1.23 0.65
CA PRO A 106 20.43 1.28 -0.32
C PRO A 106 20.90 2.02 -1.57
N ALA A 107 20.57 1.47 -2.73
CA ALA A 107 20.76 2.16 -4.00
C ALA A 107 19.77 3.33 -4.18
N PHE A 108 18.74 3.39 -3.33
CA PHE A 108 17.65 4.36 -3.31
C PHE A 108 17.39 4.84 -1.90
N HIS A 109 16.54 5.88 -1.81
CA HIS A 109 16.21 6.51 -0.55
C HIS A 109 15.46 5.56 0.38
N GLU A 110 15.90 5.50 1.61
CA GLU A 110 15.31 4.65 2.65
C GLU A 110 13.88 5.07 3.00
N HIS A 111 13.56 6.36 2.78
CA HIS A 111 12.26 6.93 3.11
C HIS A 111 11.71 7.74 1.94
N MET A 112 10.53 7.39 1.48
CA MET A 112 9.81 8.10 0.43
C MET A 112 8.45 8.56 0.95
N LYS A 113 8.07 9.79 0.61
CA LYS A 113 6.75 10.33 0.89
C LYS A 113 6.02 10.59 -0.42
N LEU A 114 4.99 9.81 -0.69
CA LEU A 114 4.15 9.95 -1.87
C LEU A 114 3.04 10.96 -1.55
N VAL A 115 3.07 12.08 -2.25
CA VAL A 115 2.12 13.18 -2.04
C VAL A 115 1.20 13.35 -3.24
N LEU A 116 -0.03 13.82 -3.00
CA LEU A 116 -0.98 14.15 -4.05
C LEU A 116 -0.50 15.40 -4.82
N PRO A 117 -0.81 15.50 -6.13
CA PRO A 117 -0.55 16.73 -6.87
C PRO A 117 -1.36 17.90 -6.26
N SER A 118 -0.72 19.02 -5.96
CA SER A 118 -1.39 20.25 -5.54
C SER A 118 -1.57 21.18 -6.73
N GLU A 119 -2.66 21.93 -6.76
CA GLU A 119 -2.90 22.96 -7.79
C GLU A 119 -1.83 24.06 -7.78
N ASP A 120 -1.18 24.26 -6.62
CA ASP A 120 -0.12 25.25 -6.41
C ASP A 120 1.30 24.71 -6.60
N SER A 121 1.48 23.46 -7.01
CA SER A 121 2.82 22.90 -7.22
C SER A 121 3.46 23.44 -8.49
N GLN A 122 3.78 24.71 -8.50
CA GLN A 122 4.92 25.20 -9.27
C GLN A 122 6.15 24.50 -8.69
N LYS A 123 6.92 23.83 -9.56
CA LYS A 123 8.15 23.08 -9.33
C LYS A 123 8.77 23.29 -7.94
N PRO A 124 9.08 22.22 -7.19
CA PRO A 124 9.87 22.39 -5.99
C PRO A 124 11.14 23.16 -6.35
N ASP A 125 11.39 24.25 -5.64
CA ASP A 125 12.67 24.96 -5.71
C ASP A 125 13.78 23.96 -5.38
N ALA A 126 14.60 23.67 -6.37
CA ALA A 126 15.64 22.63 -6.32
C ALA A 126 16.82 22.98 -5.39
N GLU A 127 16.72 23.99 -4.52
CA GLU A 127 17.83 24.54 -3.75
C GLU A 127 17.67 24.61 -2.24
N ALA A 128 16.63 24.02 -1.64
CA ALA A 128 16.62 23.90 -0.18
C ALA A 128 17.54 22.73 0.23
N PRO A 129 18.55 22.94 1.11
CA PRO A 129 19.36 21.84 1.62
C PRO A 129 18.44 20.91 2.42
N GLN A 130 18.12 19.75 1.85
CA GLN A 130 17.41 18.71 2.56
C GLN A 130 18.36 18.15 3.63
N ALA A 131 17.83 17.96 4.86
CA ALA A 131 18.56 17.21 5.88
C ALA A 131 18.86 15.81 5.30
N GLU A 132 20.03 15.25 5.59
CA GLU A 132 20.48 13.95 5.04
C GLU A 132 19.46 12.81 5.25
N ASP A 133 18.57 12.93 6.24
CA ASP A 133 17.55 11.93 6.59
C ASP A 133 16.11 12.35 6.21
N ALA A 134 15.91 13.41 5.44
CA ALA A 134 14.57 13.83 5.05
C ALA A 134 13.98 12.88 4.00
N PRO A 135 12.70 12.45 4.14
CA PRO A 135 12.05 11.61 3.14
C PRO A 135 11.96 12.35 1.81
N ILE A 136 12.26 11.66 0.71
CA ILE A 136 12.08 12.22 -0.63
C ILE A 136 10.60 12.29 -0.94
N GLU A 137 10.13 13.47 -1.28
CA GLU A 137 8.76 13.67 -1.76
C GLU A 137 8.65 13.28 -3.25
N VAL A 138 7.69 12.39 -3.53
CA VAL A 138 7.31 11.99 -4.88
C VAL A 138 5.89 12.46 -5.13
N VAL A 139 5.72 13.37 -6.06
CA VAL A 139 4.41 13.89 -6.46
C VAL A 139 3.76 12.89 -7.40
N GLY A 140 2.50 12.52 -7.13
CA GLY A 140 1.72 11.63 -7.96
C GLY A 140 1.17 12.29 -9.23
N THR A 141 0.43 11.52 -10.00
CA THR A 141 -0.29 11.99 -11.18
C THR A 141 -1.76 11.61 -11.06
N TRP A 142 -2.67 12.57 -11.21
CA TRP A 142 -4.09 12.29 -11.31
C TRP A 142 -4.37 11.50 -12.58
N THR A 143 -5.16 10.43 -12.46
CA THR A 143 -5.51 9.55 -13.57
C THR A 143 -6.94 9.72 -14.05
N ASP A 144 -7.70 10.59 -13.35
CA ASP A 144 -9.07 10.94 -13.67
C ASP A 144 -9.31 12.45 -13.58
N ASP A 145 -10.32 12.95 -14.29
CA ASP A 145 -10.68 14.38 -14.34
C ASP A 145 -11.30 14.89 -13.01
N THR A 146 -11.78 13.98 -12.17
CA THR A 146 -12.37 14.30 -10.87
C THR A 146 -11.35 14.37 -9.75
N HIS A 147 -10.09 14.09 -10.05
CA HIS A 147 -8.98 14.06 -9.08
C HIS A 147 -9.28 13.13 -7.88
N THR A 148 -9.92 11.99 -8.15
CA THR A 148 -10.21 10.96 -7.15
C THR A 148 -9.32 9.74 -7.27
N SER A 149 -8.59 9.62 -8.37
CA SER A 149 -7.63 8.53 -8.63
C SER A 149 -6.24 9.09 -8.91
N CYS A 150 -5.25 8.65 -8.14
CA CYS A 150 -3.86 9.11 -8.24
C CYS A 150 -2.89 7.92 -8.37
N THR A 151 -1.84 8.09 -9.16
CA THR A 151 -0.81 7.08 -9.35
C THR A 151 0.58 7.66 -9.11
N TRP A 152 1.41 6.91 -8.39
CA TRP A 152 2.84 7.14 -8.22
C TRP A 152 3.62 5.99 -8.84
N ILE A 153 4.73 6.29 -9.49
CA ILE A 153 5.67 5.31 -10.02
C ILE A 153 7.03 5.66 -9.44
N VAL A 154 7.55 4.77 -8.61
CA VAL A 154 8.84 4.97 -7.95
C VAL A 154 9.78 3.82 -8.27
N LYS A 155 11.07 4.12 -8.39
CA LYS A 155 12.08 3.07 -8.50
C LYS A 155 12.17 2.36 -7.15
N ALA A 156 12.23 1.03 -7.20
CA ALA A 156 12.39 0.21 -6.02
C ALA A 156 13.50 -0.81 -6.24
N ASP A 157 14.27 -1.07 -5.19
CA ASP A 157 15.32 -2.07 -5.22
C ASP A 157 14.72 -3.47 -5.02
N SER A 158 15.26 -4.44 -5.75
CA SER A 158 14.88 -5.83 -5.57
C SER A 158 15.44 -6.38 -4.25
N PHE A 159 14.75 -7.37 -3.68
CA PHE A 159 15.17 -8.09 -2.47
C PHE A 159 15.17 -7.28 -1.16
N TRP A 160 14.65 -6.05 -1.19
CA TRP A 160 14.40 -5.28 0.02
C TRP A 160 12.99 -5.54 0.55
N LYS A 161 12.84 -5.32 1.84
CA LYS A 161 11.55 -5.31 2.52
C LYS A 161 11.09 -3.88 2.64
N TYR A 162 9.82 -3.65 2.35
CA TYR A 162 9.21 -2.33 2.37
C TYR A 162 7.98 -2.34 3.25
N THR A 163 7.72 -1.20 3.88
CA THR A 163 6.46 -0.92 4.56
C THR A 163 5.81 0.30 3.92
N LEU A 164 4.58 0.14 3.41
CA LEU A 164 3.76 1.22 2.87
C LEU A 164 2.69 1.56 3.87
N LYS A 165 2.60 2.81 4.29
CA LYS A 165 1.63 3.27 5.27
C LYS A 165 0.95 4.57 4.85
N GLU A 166 -0.38 4.59 4.88
CA GLU A 166 -1.17 5.79 4.65
C GLU A 166 -1.27 6.66 5.90
N TYR A 167 -1.28 7.97 5.71
CA TYR A 167 -1.44 8.96 6.77
C TYR A 167 -2.56 9.94 6.44
N ASN A 168 -3.25 10.41 7.47
CA ASN A 168 -4.35 11.37 7.38
C ASN A 168 -5.51 10.91 6.48
N TYR A 169 -5.69 9.61 6.32
CA TYR A 169 -6.69 9.01 5.44
C TYR A 169 -8.06 8.85 6.09
N LYS A 170 -8.16 8.91 7.42
CA LYS A 170 -9.43 8.80 8.13
C LYS A 170 -10.14 10.15 8.19
N PRO A 171 -11.47 10.20 7.94
CA PRO A 171 -12.22 11.44 8.09
C PRO A 171 -12.26 11.85 9.56
N LYS A 172 -12.23 13.17 9.81
CA LYS A 172 -12.41 13.73 11.17
C LYS A 172 -13.89 13.86 11.54
N ASP A 173 -14.78 13.73 10.58
CA ASP A 173 -16.22 13.84 10.74
C ASP A 173 -16.79 12.51 11.24
N SER A 174 -17.45 12.52 12.40
CA SER A 174 -18.05 11.34 13.02
C SER A 174 -19.22 10.76 12.24
N ASN A 175 -19.79 11.50 11.30
CA ASN A 175 -20.91 11.05 10.47
C ASN A 175 -20.45 10.40 9.16
N VAL A 176 -19.16 10.18 9.01
CA VAL A 176 -18.59 9.54 7.82
C VAL A 176 -17.95 8.22 8.21
N LYS A 177 -18.53 7.12 7.75
CA LYS A 177 -17.91 5.80 7.85
C LYS A 177 -16.77 5.69 6.87
N PHE A 178 -15.65 5.19 7.37
CA PHE A 178 -14.48 4.91 6.58
C PHE A 178 -14.27 3.41 6.43
N SER A 179 -13.90 2.97 5.23
CA SER A 179 -13.34 1.65 5.00
C SER A 179 -12.19 1.75 4.01
N GLY A 180 -11.09 1.07 4.32
CA GLY A 180 -9.90 1.02 3.49
C GLY A 180 -9.65 -0.38 2.98
N TRP A 181 -9.25 -0.51 1.71
CA TRP A 181 -8.98 -1.76 1.03
C TRP A 181 -7.65 -1.67 0.27
N TYR A 182 -6.99 -2.80 0.12
CA TYR A 182 -5.79 -2.87 -0.71
C TYR A 182 -5.74 -4.16 -1.52
N ASN A 183 -4.98 -4.11 -2.61
CA ASN A 183 -4.67 -5.24 -3.45
C ASN A 183 -3.21 -5.12 -3.94
N VAL A 184 -2.48 -6.23 -3.98
CA VAL A 184 -1.09 -6.27 -4.45
C VAL A 184 -1.03 -7.14 -5.69
N ARG A 185 -0.52 -6.59 -6.79
CA ARG A 185 -0.37 -7.30 -8.06
C ARG A 185 1.09 -7.30 -8.50
N ASN A 186 1.56 -8.45 -8.91
CA ASN A 186 2.86 -8.59 -9.56
C ASN A 186 2.65 -8.81 -11.06
N SER A 187 3.39 -8.08 -11.91
CA SER A 187 3.28 -8.19 -13.37
C SER A 187 3.62 -9.58 -13.93
N HIS A 188 4.29 -10.44 -13.15
CA HIS A 188 4.68 -11.80 -13.56
C HIS A 188 3.75 -12.91 -13.09
N GLU A 189 2.80 -12.63 -12.24
CA GLU A 189 1.79 -13.63 -11.88
C GLU A 189 0.77 -13.74 -13.02
N GLN A 190 1.12 -14.56 -14.03
CA GLN A 190 0.19 -15.03 -15.05
C GLN A 190 -0.68 -16.13 -14.44
N GLY A 191 -1.90 -15.79 -14.07
CA GLY A 191 -2.91 -16.75 -13.60
C GLY A 191 -4.06 -16.01 -12.93
N ASP A 192 -5.20 -16.68 -12.82
CA ASP A 192 -6.44 -16.19 -12.20
C ASP A 192 -6.34 -15.90 -10.68
N ASN A 193 -5.14 -15.90 -10.13
CA ASN A 193 -4.84 -15.41 -8.79
C ASN A 193 -4.77 -13.87 -8.81
N VAL A 194 -5.90 -13.27 -9.15
CA VAL A 194 -6.15 -11.87 -8.79
C VAL A 194 -6.17 -11.87 -7.27
N ASN A 195 -5.11 -11.34 -6.64
CA ASN A 195 -5.09 -11.16 -5.21
C ASN A 195 -6.39 -10.46 -4.84
N SER A 196 -7.15 -11.09 -3.94
CA SER A 196 -8.41 -10.51 -3.47
C SER A 196 -8.13 -9.19 -2.76
N TRP A 197 -9.06 -8.27 -2.86
CA TRP A 197 -9.04 -7.07 -2.05
C TRP A 197 -9.13 -7.44 -0.57
N GLU A 198 -8.18 -6.94 0.21
CA GLU A 198 -8.13 -7.14 1.65
C GLU A 198 -8.36 -5.83 2.38
N ALA A 199 -8.87 -5.92 3.62
CA ALA A 199 -9.03 -4.74 4.46
C ALA A 199 -7.67 -4.11 4.78
N TYR A 200 -7.56 -2.80 4.62
CA TYR A 200 -6.31 -2.08 4.84
C TYR A 200 -5.89 -2.14 6.31
N PRO A 201 -4.70 -2.70 6.63
CA PRO A 201 -4.24 -2.84 8.01
C PRO A 201 -3.69 -1.51 8.54
N GLU A 202 -4.05 -1.15 9.78
CA GLU A 202 -3.54 0.10 10.41
C GLU A 202 -2.01 0.14 10.56
N SER A 203 -1.37 -1.03 10.65
CA SER A 203 0.09 -1.17 10.68
C SER A 203 0.78 -0.82 9.37
N GLY A 204 0.01 -0.70 8.27
CA GLY A 204 0.52 -0.58 6.92
C GLY A 204 0.76 -1.94 6.25
N ILE A 205 1.02 -1.88 4.94
CA ILE A 205 1.24 -3.05 4.08
C ILE A 205 2.74 -3.35 4.03
N GLN A 206 3.12 -4.57 4.40
CA GLN A 206 4.49 -5.04 4.23
C GLN A 206 4.60 -5.85 2.94
N PHE A 207 5.60 -5.55 2.14
CA PHE A 207 5.88 -6.28 0.92
C PHE A 207 7.38 -6.43 0.69
N THR A 208 7.75 -7.37 -0.15
CA THR A 208 9.13 -7.63 -0.49
C THR A 208 9.37 -7.29 -1.96
N GLY A 209 10.52 -6.70 -2.25
CA GLY A 209 10.93 -6.40 -3.61
C GLY A 209 11.23 -7.63 -4.48
N ARG A 210 10.96 -8.86 -4.02
CA ARG A 210 11.23 -10.08 -4.80
C ARG A 210 10.53 -10.11 -6.15
N GLY A 211 9.35 -9.51 -6.24
CA GLY A 211 8.62 -9.36 -7.48
C GLY A 211 9.14 -8.23 -8.37
N ILE A 212 9.96 -7.33 -7.81
CA ILE A 212 10.55 -6.20 -8.54
C ILE A 212 11.90 -6.58 -9.16
N GLY A 213 12.43 -7.78 -8.83
CA GLY A 213 13.85 -8.11 -8.98
C GLY A 213 14.29 -8.75 -10.27
N ARG A 214 13.41 -8.95 -11.22
CA ARG A 214 13.79 -9.52 -12.52
C ARG A 214 13.73 -8.48 -13.63
N GLY A 215 14.25 -7.30 -13.38
CA GLY A 215 14.44 -6.23 -14.35
C GLY A 215 13.20 -5.88 -15.17
N GLY A 216 12.61 -4.70 -14.93
CA GLY A 216 11.39 -4.25 -15.59
C GLY A 216 10.09 -4.77 -15.00
N GLU A 217 10.14 -5.65 -14.00
CA GLU A 217 8.94 -6.06 -13.26
C GLU A 217 8.38 -4.90 -12.46
N THR A 218 7.09 -4.74 -12.53
CA THR A 218 6.36 -3.74 -11.75
C THR A 218 5.52 -4.42 -10.70
N LEU A 219 5.77 -4.10 -9.43
CA LEU A 219 4.84 -4.40 -8.36
C LEU A 219 3.81 -3.27 -8.29
N THR A 220 2.54 -3.61 -8.39
CA THR A 220 1.45 -2.63 -8.27
C THR A 220 0.72 -2.85 -6.95
N ILE A 221 0.63 -1.81 -6.14
CA ILE A 221 -0.20 -1.76 -4.94
C ILE A 221 -1.38 -0.85 -5.24
N GLU A 222 -2.58 -1.38 -5.17
CA GLU A 222 -3.82 -0.64 -5.35
C GLU A 222 -4.44 -0.40 -3.97
N LEU A 223 -4.80 0.84 -3.69
CA LEU A 223 -5.40 1.30 -2.44
C LEU A 223 -6.74 1.96 -2.74
N GLU A 224 -7.79 1.57 -2.03
CA GLU A 224 -9.09 2.20 -2.12
C GLU A 224 -9.56 2.65 -0.74
N ASN A 225 -9.89 3.94 -0.61
CA ASN A 225 -10.52 4.50 0.58
C ASN A 225 -11.94 4.92 0.27
N ARG A 226 -12.89 4.35 1.01
CA ARG A 226 -14.32 4.65 0.86
C ARG A 226 -14.81 5.51 2.01
N TYR A 227 -15.52 6.57 1.66
CA TYR A 227 -16.12 7.53 2.59
C TYR A 227 -17.63 7.52 2.37
N GLN A 228 -18.36 6.95 3.32
CA GLN A 228 -19.81 6.79 3.23
C GLN A 228 -20.49 7.59 4.33
N LYS A 229 -21.61 8.24 3.99
CA LYS A 229 -22.44 8.87 4.99
C LYS A 229 -23.10 7.81 5.87
N GLU A 230 -23.08 8.01 7.18
CA GLU A 230 -23.79 7.15 8.11
C GLU A 230 -25.15 7.74 8.49
N GLY A 231 -26.16 6.87 8.48
CA GLY A 231 -27.40 7.07 9.22
C GLY A 231 -27.26 6.47 10.60
N ILE A 232 -27.86 7.10 11.60
CA ILE A 232 -27.93 6.56 12.96
C ILE A 232 -29.33 6.06 13.21
N LEU A 233 -29.46 4.75 13.40
CA LEU A 233 -30.69 4.14 13.90
C LEU A 233 -30.59 4.07 15.42
N THR A 234 -31.55 4.69 16.11
CA THR A 234 -31.62 4.64 17.57
C THR A 234 -32.63 3.59 18.00
N LEU A 235 -32.16 2.62 18.75
CA LEU A 235 -33.02 1.58 19.38
C LEU A 235 -33.28 1.99 20.81
N ASN A 236 -34.57 1.90 21.22
CA ASN A 236 -34.99 2.15 22.60
C ASN A 236 -35.60 0.87 23.17
N LYS A 237 -34.94 0.31 24.18
CA LYS A 237 -35.44 -0.87 24.89
C LYS A 237 -36.00 -0.48 26.27
N PHE A 238 -37.24 -0.75 26.50
CA PHE A 238 -37.93 -0.45 27.76
C PHE A 238 -38.54 -1.69 28.37
N ASP A 239 -38.61 -1.70 29.69
CA ASP A 239 -39.45 -2.58 30.47
C ASP A 239 -40.88 -2.04 30.38
N GLU A 240 -41.80 -2.82 29.81
CA GLU A 240 -43.19 -2.43 29.57
C GLU A 240 -43.94 -2.13 30.90
N SER A 241 -43.62 -2.85 31.97
CA SER A 241 -44.28 -2.70 33.26
C SER A 241 -43.90 -1.43 34.01
N THR A 242 -42.64 -0.98 33.85
CA THR A 242 -42.11 0.13 34.62
C THR A 242 -41.84 1.38 33.74
N GLY A 243 -41.81 1.22 32.40
CA GLY A 243 -41.45 2.28 31.45
C GLY A 243 -40.00 2.70 31.54
N ARG A 244 -39.15 1.97 32.26
CA ARG A 244 -37.73 2.30 32.42
C ARG A 244 -36.91 1.68 31.32
N GLY A 245 -35.86 2.40 30.89
CA GLY A 245 -34.89 1.86 29.97
C GLY A 245 -34.13 0.65 30.54
N MET A 246 -33.92 -0.35 29.72
CA MET A 246 -33.20 -1.59 30.08
C MET A 246 -31.75 -1.50 29.62
N GLU A 247 -30.83 -1.44 30.61
CA GLU A 247 -29.38 -1.38 30.37
C GLU A 247 -28.82 -2.75 30.01
N LYS A 248 -27.75 -2.75 29.19
CA LYS A 248 -26.96 -3.94 28.83
C LYS A 248 -27.74 -5.03 28.08
N ILE A 249 -28.77 -4.65 27.35
CA ILE A 249 -29.42 -5.55 26.40
C ILE A 249 -28.64 -5.55 25.11
N ASN A 250 -28.26 -6.73 24.65
CA ASN A 250 -27.47 -6.92 23.43
C ASN A 250 -28.42 -7.25 22.25
N PHE A 251 -28.18 -6.56 21.14
CA PHE A 251 -28.80 -6.87 19.86
C PHE A 251 -27.72 -7.33 18.87
N ALA A 252 -27.79 -8.60 18.48
CA ALA A 252 -27.01 -9.06 17.33
C ALA A 252 -27.63 -8.47 16.06
N VAL A 253 -26.80 -7.81 15.27
CA VAL A 253 -27.20 -7.17 14.01
C VAL A 253 -26.68 -8.00 12.86
N SER A 254 -27.57 -8.45 11.99
CA SER A 254 -27.19 -9.12 10.75
C SER A 254 -27.67 -8.34 9.54
N LYS A 255 -26.85 -8.31 8.50
CA LYS A 255 -27.13 -7.70 7.21
C LYS A 255 -27.23 -8.80 6.16
N ASN A 256 -28.37 -8.86 5.46
CA ASN A 256 -28.60 -9.88 4.45
C ASN A 256 -28.34 -11.33 4.94
N GLY A 257 -28.60 -11.59 6.23
CA GLY A 257 -28.43 -12.91 6.85
C GLY A 257 -27.01 -13.21 7.37
N VAL A 258 -26.08 -12.26 7.29
CA VAL A 258 -24.72 -12.38 7.87
C VAL A 258 -24.63 -11.48 9.09
N GLU A 259 -24.24 -12.06 10.24
CA GLU A 259 -24.02 -11.28 11.47
C GLU A 259 -22.79 -10.39 11.32
N GLU A 260 -22.96 -9.08 11.56
CA GLU A 260 -21.90 -8.08 11.38
C GLU A 260 -21.39 -7.52 12.69
N GLU A 261 -22.32 -7.20 13.64
CA GLU A 261 -21.93 -6.56 14.89
C GLU A 261 -22.95 -6.82 16.00
N THR A 262 -22.61 -6.47 17.24
CA THR A 262 -23.53 -6.45 18.38
C THR A 262 -23.57 -5.05 18.96
N VAL A 263 -24.78 -4.48 19.09
CA VAL A 263 -25.01 -3.22 19.79
C VAL A 263 -25.63 -3.44 21.15
N THR A 264 -25.21 -2.66 22.14
CA THR A 264 -25.63 -2.83 23.54
C THR A 264 -26.31 -1.56 24.05
N THR A 265 -27.42 -1.71 24.76
CA THR A 265 -28.14 -0.58 25.35
C THR A 265 -27.37 0.02 26.53
N ASP A 266 -27.38 1.32 26.61
CA ASP A 266 -26.86 2.10 27.73
C ASP A 266 -27.81 2.09 28.96
N LYS A 267 -27.44 2.85 29.99
CA LYS A 267 -28.25 2.99 31.21
C LYS A 267 -29.66 3.56 31.02
N TYR A 268 -29.92 4.16 29.87
CA TYR A 268 -31.23 4.68 29.50
C TYR A 268 -32.03 3.73 28.59
N GLY A 269 -31.45 2.57 28.28
CA GLY A 269 -32.03 1.61 27.36
C GLY A 269 -31.84 1.98 25.88
N ILE A 270 -30.88 2.82 25.58
CA ILE A 270 -30.62 3.31 24.21
C ILE A 270 -29.41 2.59 23.62
N ALA A 271 -29.58 2.06 22.42
CA ALA A 271 -28.45 1.61 21.59
C ALA A 271 -28.49 2.34 20.25
N GLN A 272 -27.34 2.57 19.65
CA GLN A 272 -27.20 3.20 18.34
C GLN A 272 -26.53 2.24 17.38
N LEU A 273 -27.15 2.06 16.22
CA LEU A 273 -26.60 1.32 15.09
C LEU A 273 -26.25 2.32 13.99
N HIS A 274 -25.01 2.28 13.54
CA HIS A 274 -24.53 3.09 12.45
C HIS A 274 -24.74 2.35 11.12
N ILE A 275 -25.62 2.86 10.28
CA ILE A 275 -25.96 2.26 8.98
C ILE A 275 -25.31 3.09 7.88
N PRO A 276 -24.45 2.49 7.03
CA PRO A 276 -23.92 3.18 5.87
C PRO A 276 -25.08 3.55 4.93
N LEU A 277 -25.27 4.84 4.67
CA LEU A 277 -26.23 5.30 3.68
C LEU A 277 -25.60 5.17 2.30
N GLN A 278 -26.34 4.61 1.35
CA GLN A 278 -25.86 4.48 -0.03
C GLN A 278 -25.55 5.84 -0.66
N ASP A 279 -24.47 5.88 -1.43
CA ASP A 279 -24.07 7.07 -2.20
C ASP A 279 -25.16 7.41 -3.22
N GLU A 280 -25.65 8.65 -3.18
CA GLU A 280 -26.71 9.15 -4.07
C GLU A 280 -26.32 9.13 -5.55
N ASN A 281 -25.03 9.00 -5.87
CA ASN A 281 -24.50 9.08 -7.23
C ASN A 281 -24.42 7.73 -7.98
N LYS A 282 -24.68 6.58 -7.34
CA LYS A 282 -24.72 5.31 -8.07
C LYS A 282 -26.06 5.08 -8.73
N GLN A 283 -26.06 4.99 -10.06
CA GLN A 283 -27.24 4.79 -10.93
C GLN A 283 -28.00 3.46 -10.74
N ASN A 284 -27.55 2.56 -9.84
CA ASN A 284 -28.22 1.27 -9.55
C ASN A 284 -28.74 1.22 -8.13
N ARG A 285 -29.79 1.98 -7.86
CA ARG A 285 -30.42 2.17 -6.54
C ARG A 285 -31.50 1.15 -6.16
N THR A 286 -31.47 -0.05 -6.68
CA THR A 286 -32.55 -1.02 -6.41
C THR A 286 -32.22 -2.11 -5.39
N ALA A 287 -31.02 -2.12 -4.82
CA ALA A 287 -30.70 -3.06 -3.75
C ALA A 287 -31.12 -2.48 -2.39
N THR A 288 -32.29 -2.89 -1.92
CA THR A 288 -32.76 -2.64 -0.56
C THR A 288 -31.92 -3.52 0.39
N GLU A 289 -31.21 -2.90 1.33
CA GLU A 289 -30.49 -3.63 2.35
C GLU A 289 -31.42 -3.92 3.52
N THR A 290 -31.45 -5.17 3.97
CA THR A 290 -32.26 -5.60 5.10
C THR A 290 -31.37 -5.90 6.29
N TYR A 291 -31.62 -5.21 7.38
CA TYR A 291 -31.00 -5.47 8.67
C TYR A 291 -31.96 -6.23 9.57
N LEU A 292 -31.44 -7.24 10.25
CA LEU A 292 -32.17 -8.02 11.25
C LEU A 292 -31.49 -7.83 12.60
N LEU A 293 -32.25 -7.39 13.60
CA LEU A 293 -31.79 -7.22 14.97
C LEU A 293 -32.44 -8.26 15.85
N ARG A 294 -31.62 -9.04 16.57
CA ARG A 294 -32.05 -10.08 17.50
C ARG A 294 -31.53 -9.81 18.89
N GLU A 295 -32.42 -9.83 19.89
CA GLU A 295 -31.97 -9.79 21.28
C GLU A 295 -31.27 -11.09 21.67
N THR A 296 -30.08 -10.98 22.33
CA THR A 296 -29.25 -12.16 22.63
C THR A 296 -29.14 -12.45 24.12
N ASN A 297 -29.46 -11.50 24.99
CA ASN A 297 -29.26 -11.64 26.45
C ASN A 297 -30.41 -11.08 27.28
N LEU A 298 -31.65 -11.52 27.01
CA LEU A 298 -32.81 -11.12 27.82
C LEU A 298 -32.67 -11.55 29.29
N PRO A 299 -32.95 -10.64 30.25
CA PRO A 299 -32.99 -11.02 31.67
C PRO A 299 -34.09 -12.03 31.97
N THR A 300 -33.91 -12.82 33.04
CA THR A 300 -34.90 -13.80 33.46
C THR A 300 -36.24 -13.13 33.78
N GLY A 301 -37.32 -13.67 33.21
CA GLY A 301 -38.69 -13.14 33.40
C GLY A 301 -39.18 -12.25 32.27
N TYR A 302 -38.35 -11.96 31.29
CA TYR A 302 -38.74 -11.24 30.08
C TYR A 302 -38.97 -12.20 28.92
N VAL A 303 -39.83 -11.83 28.01
CA VAL A 303 -40.19 -12.62 26.82
C VAL A 303 -39.51 -11.96 25.61
N ASP A 304 -38.94 -12.78 24.76
CA ASP A 304 -38.41 -12.31 23.46
C ASP A 304 -39.57 -11.82 22.59
N THR A 305 -39.46 -10.60 22.10
CA THR A 305 -40.44 -10.00 21.19
C THR A 305 -40.22 -10.39 19.73
N GLY A 306 -39.18 -11.18 19.44
CA GLY A 306 -38.80 -11.61 18.10
C GLY A 306 -37.83 -10.64 17.41
N ASP A 307 -37.43 -11.04 16.21
CA ASP A 307 -36.48 -10.29 15.42
C ASP A 307 -37.10 -9.00 14.86
N ILE A 308 -36.37 -7.90 14.92
CA ILE A 308 -36.75 -6.61 14.34
C ILE A 308 -36.10 -6.51 12.95
N GLN A 309 -36.91 -6.42 11.92
CA GLN A 309 -36.44 -6.23 10.55
C GLN A 309 -36.52 -4.75 10.16
N ILE A 310 -35.43 -4.24 9.58
CA ILE A 310 -35.34 -2.87 9.07
C ILE A 310 -34.89 -2.97 7.60
N THR A 311 -35.57 -2.25 6.75
CA THR A 311 -35.36 -2.29 5.30
C THR A 311 -35.20 -0.88 4.77
#